data_b327defcaea69ec132289b30fd1cf66c
#
_entry.id   b327defcaea69ec132289b30fd1cf66c
#
_cell.length_a   1.000
_cell.length_b   1.000
_cell.length_c   1.000
_cell.angle_alpha   90.00
_cell.angle_beta   90.00
_cell.angle_gamma   90.00
#
_symmetry.space_group_name_H-M   'P 1'
#
loop_
_entity.id
_entity.type
_entity.pdbx_description
1 polymer ?
#
loop_
_entity_poly.entity_id
_entity_poly.type
_entity_poly.pdbx_seq_one_letter_code
_entity_poly.pdbx_strand_id
1 'polypeptide(L)'
;VSSEEGLKSFSAFAVLNQSNNRITTSTTISPSGMQTTQPVNVGNFWSANGSVTIGRTLQPSQLGLTFSTHAGLSRAVSFINHQRNEAKNTSLSQGIRLQSNFSDKLEYGISGNIAFQTASYSLTPTQNAGFWLQYATADVFWQLPFRFTLTSDVTYTATTGRATGYNQQFTLWNVALTRQFFKGDQGELRVQVFDLLNQNQSL
;
A
#
# COMPACT_ATOMS: atom_id res chain seq x y z
N VAL A 1 -18.94 35.58 14.87
CA VAL A 1 -18.47 34.80 13.71
C VAL A 1 -17.83 33.56 14.30
N SER A 2 -18.61 32.48 14.49
CA SER A 2 -18.08 31.20 14.89
C SER A 2 -17.24 30.66 13.72
N SER A 3 -15.94 30.60 13.86
CA SER A 3 -15.11 29.80 12.95
C SER A 3 -15.49 28.35 13.16
N GLU A 4 -16.24 27.76 12.28
CA GLU A 4 -16.42 26.31 12.23
C GLU A 4 -15.06 25.70 11.91
N GLU A 5 -14.30 25.39 12.96
CA GLU A 5 -13.10 24.60 12.81
C GLU A 5 -13.52 23.21 12.30
N GLY A 6 -13.14 22.88 11.06
CA GLY A 6 -13.42 21.56 10.50
C GLY A 6 -12.88 20.43 11.39
N LEU A 7 -13.54 19.28 11.33
CA LEU A 7 -13.18 18.11 12.12
C LEU A 7 -11.68 17.80 11.98
N LYS A 8 -11.01 17.64 13.12
CA LYS A 8 -9.59 17.24 13.19
C LYS A 8 -9.50 15.86 13.81
N SER A 9 -8.72 14.99 13.25
CA SER A 9 -8.42 13.68 13.82
C SER A 9 -6.92 13.46 13.91
N PHE A 10 -6.50 12.82 15.00
CA PHE A 10 -5.13 12.38 15.21
C PHE A 10 -5.15 10.97 15.79
N SER A 11 -4.37 10.10 15.23
CA SER A 11 -4.11 8.78 15.79
C SER A 11 -2.63 8.46 15.70
N ALA A 12 -2.09 7.84 16.75
CA ALA A 12 -0.74 7.34 16.78
C ALA A 12 -0.75 5.94 17.39
N PHE A 13 0.05 5.06 16.83
CA PHE A 13 0.13 3.67 17.24
C PHE A 13 1.58 3.21 17.18
N ALA A 14 2.02 2.45 18.16
CA ALA A 14 3.33 1.83 18.18
C ALA A 14 3.25 0.43 18.82
N VAL A 15 3.92 -0.53 18.21
CA VAL A 15 4.07 -1.90 18.74
C VAL A 15 5.52 -2.30 18.68
N LEU A 16 6.01 -2.82 19.78
CA LEU A 16 7.31 -3.48 19.90
C LEU A 16 7.07 -4.95 20.23
N ASN A 17 7.62 -5.83 19.42
CA ASN A 17 7.63 -7.26 19.66
C ASN A 17 9.07 -7.73 19.86
N GLN A 18 9.29 -8.54 20.89
CA GLN A 18 10.57 -9.20 21.14
C GLN A 18 10.33 -10.66 21.47
N SER A 19 11.18 -11.52 20.94
CA SER A 19 11.15 -12.96 21.25
C SER A 19 12.57 -13.47 21.44
N ASN A 20 12.82 -14.06 22.60
CA ASN A 20 14.11 -14.66 22.95
C ASN A 20 14.17 -16.15 22.65
N ASN A 21 13.05 -16.77 22.25
CA ASN A 21 12.98 -18.21 21.98
C ASN A 21 12.05 -18.45 20.78
N ARG A 22 12.51 -18.03 19.59
CA ARG A 22 11.75 -18.17 18.35
C ARG A 22 12.27 -19.35 17.55
N ILE A 23 11.35 -20.13 17.00
CA ILE A 23 11.69 -21.14 16.01
C ILE A 23 11.96 -20.46 14.67
N THR A 24 13.12 -20.73 14.10
CA THR A 24 13.53 -20.28 12.76
C THR A 24 14.09 -21.44 11.96
N THR A 25 14.58 -21.17 10.77
CA THR A 25 15.17 -22.17 9.89
C THR A 25 16.69 -22.17 9.95
N SER A 26 17.29 -23.36 9.97
CA SER A 26 18.68 -23.60 9.64
C SER A 26 18.74 -24.34 8.31
N THR A 27 19.35 -23.73 7.32
CA THR A 27 19.46 -24.28 5.98
C THR A 27 20.90 -24.67 5.70
N THR A 28 21.12 -25.91 5.30
CA THR A 28 22.42 -26.43 4.87
C THR A 28 22.36 -26.73 3.38
N ILE A 29 23.29 -26.19 2.61
CA ILE A 29 23.42 -26.38 1.17
C ILE A 29 24.66 -27.22 0.93
N SER A 30 24.49 -28.42 0.36
CA SER A 30 25.61 -29.33 0.03
C SER A 30 26.35 -28.85 -1.23
N PRO A 31 27.57 -29.29 -1.50
CA PRO A 31 28.28 -28.99 -2.75
C PRO A 31 27.56 -29.44 -4.01
N SER A 32 26.66 -30.44 -3.91
CA SER A 32 25.80 -30.86 -5.02
C SER A 32 24.56 -29.97 -5.24
N GLY A 33 24.39 -28.92 -4.43
CA GLY A 33 23.23 -28.03 -4.51
C GLY A 33 22.01 -28.54 -3.74
N MET A 34 22.06 -29.70 -3.12
CA MET A 34 20.96 -30.21 -2.30
C MET A 34 20.79 -29.33 -1.06
N GLN A 35 19.56 -28.89 -0.81
CA GLN A 35 19.20 -28.02 0.30
C GLN A 35 18.44 -28.82 1.37
N THR A 36 18.92 -28.78 2.60
CA THR A 36 18.25 -29.34 3.76
C THR A 36 17.91 -28.23 4.73
N THR A 37 16.64 -28.17 5.13
CA THR A 37 16.14 -27.14 6.08
C THR A 37 15.58 -27.83 7.31
N GLN A 38 15.98 -27.36 8.49
CA GLN A 38 15.48 -27.84 9.77
C GLN A 38 15.10 -26.70 10.71
N PRO A 39 14.11 -26.85 11.59
CA PRO A 39 13.76 -25.86 12.58
C PRO A 39 14.82 -25.80 13.68
N VAL A 40 15.15 -24.58 14.13
CA VAL A 40 16.06 -24.34 15.27
C VAL A 40 15.51 -23.20 16.11
N ASN A 41 15.78 -23.25 17.42
CA ASN A 41 15.44 -22.16 18.31
C ASN A 41 16.53 -21.09 18.31
N VAL A 42 16.12 -19.83 18.17
CA VAL A 42 17.02 -18.67 18.23
C VAL A 42 16.47 -17.59 19.15
N GLY A 43 17.37 -16.85 19.78
CA GLY A 43 17.05 -15.63 20.48
C GLY A 43 17.18 -14.39 19.60
N ASN A 44 16.87 -13.23 20.19
CA ASN A 44 17.12 -11.92 19.61
C ASN A 44 16.31 -11.56 18.33
N PHE A 45 15.11 -12.10 18.18
CA PHE A 45 14.15 -11.51 17.27
C PHE A 45 13.52 -10.27 17.92
N TRP A 46 13.42 -9.20 17.15
CA TRP A 46 12.59 -8.06 17.53
C TRP A 46 12.01 -7.39 16.29
N SER A 47 10.87 -6.75 16.47
CA SER A 47 10.27 -5.86 15.48
C SER A 47 9.59 -4.67 16.17
N ALA A 48 9.73 -3.51 15.57
CA ALA A 48 9.05 -2.29 15.98
C ALA A 48 8.26 -1.75 14.78
N ASN A 49 6.98 -1.45 15.00
CA ASN A 49 6.13 -0.85 14.00
C ASN A 49 5.42 0.34 14.62
N GLY A 50 5.29 1.41 13.87
CA GLY A 50 4.59 2.61 14.29
C GLY A 50 3.85 3.27 13.14
N SER A 51 2.77 3.95 13.48
CA SER A 51 2.04 4.79 12.54
C SER A 51 1.51 6.04 13.20
N VAL A 52 1.47 7.10 12.42
CA VAL A 52 0.82 8.37 12.77
C VAL A 52 -0.10 8.76 11.64
N THR A 53 -1.35 9.08 11.96
CA THR A 53 -2.32 9.57 11.00
C THR A 53 -2.92 10.87 11.50
N ILE A 54 -2.94 11.88 10.64
CA ILE A 54 -3.51 13.20 10.89
C ILE A 54 -4.55 13.45 9.81
N GLY A 55 -5.78 13.74 10.24
CA GLY A 55 -6.88 14.08 9.34
C GLY A 55 -7.48 15.44 9.67
N ARG A 56 -7.93 16.13 8.63
CA ARG A 56 -8.67 17.38 8.75
C ARG A 56 -9.70 17.51 7.66
N THR A 57 -10.91 17.92 8.03
CA THR A 57 -11.94 18.34 7.07
C THR A 57 -11.85 19.86 6.90
N LEU A 58 -11.68 20.31 5.66
CA LEU A 58 -11.60 21.72 5.31
C LEU A 58 -13.01 22.27 5.07
N GLN A 59 -13.37 23.34 5.78
CA GLN A 59 -14.63 24.03 5.62
C GLN A 59 -14.45 25.30 4.75
N PRO A 60 -15.44 25.71 3.96
CA PRO A 60 -16.79 25.15 3.78
C PRO A 60 -16.85 24.00 2.75
N SER A 61 -15.73 23.66 2.10
CA SER A 61 -15.67 22.69 1.00
C SER A 61 -15.93 21.23 1.42
N GLN A 62 -16.01 20.95 2.72
CA GLN A 62 -16.10 19.59 3.29
C GLN A 62 -15.07 18.60 2.72
N LEU A 63 -13.91 19.11 2.32
CA LEU A 63 -12.84 18.33 1.74
C LEU A 63 -12.03 17.66 2.86
N GLY A 64 -12.04 16.35 2.91
CA GLY A 64 -11.25 15.55 3.85
C GLY A 64 -9.81 15.42 3.35
N LEU A 65 -8.85 15.81 4.19
CA LEU A 65 -7.42 15.64 3.95
C LEU A 65 -6.83 14.76 5.06
N THR A 66 -6.14 13.71 4.66
CA THR A 66 -5.49 12.78 5.59
C THR A 66 -4.03 12.58 5.19
N PHE A 67 -3.14 12.68 6.17
CA PHE A 67 -1.74 12.31 6.07
C PHE A 67 -1.48 11.09 6.96
N SER A 68 -0.74 10.13 6.45
CA SER A 68 -0.35 8.94 7.20
C SER A 68 1.13 8.64 7.02
N THR A 69 1.79 8.34 8.12
CA THR A 69 3.19 7.90 8.13
C THR A 69 3.26 6.55 8.82
N HIS A 70 3.95 5.58 8.21
CA HIS A 70 4.21 4.28 8.81
C HIS A 70 5.71 4.01 8.78
N ALA A 71 6.23 3.51 9.89
CA ALA A 71 7.61 3.06 9.99
C ALA A 71 7.67 1.66 10.58
N GLY A 72 8.49 0.81 10.00
CA GLY A 72 8.70 -0.56 10.45
C GLY A 72 10.19 -0.90 10.47
N LEU A 73 10.62 -1.54 11.55
CA LEU A 73 11.98 -2.04 11.73
C LEU A 73 11.88 -3.48 12.23
N SER A 74 12.68 -4.38 11.68
CA SER A 74 12.75 -5.74 12.20
C SER A 74 14.15 -6.32 12.07
N ARG A 75 14.47 -7.21 13.00
CA ARG A 75 15.68 -8.02 12.99
C ARG A 75 15.30 -9.47 13.22
N ALA A 76 15.68 -10.33 12.29
CA ALA A 76 15.49 -11.77 12.38
C ALA A 76 16.83 -12.48 12.26
N VAL A 77 16.93 -13.64 12.90
CA VAL A 77 18.13 -14.49 12.84
C VAL A 77 17.75 -15.80 12.18
N SER A 78 18.60 -16.28 11.30
CA SER A 78 18.53 -17.61 10.67
C SER A 78 19.94 -18.20 10.59
N PHE A 79 20.06 -19.45 10.14
CA PHE A 79 21.37 -20.08 9.90
C PHE A 79 21.45 -20.59 8.46
N ILE A 80 22.60 -20.33 7.83
CA ILE A 80 22.94 -20.83 6.48
C ILE A 80 24.30 -21.50 6.59
N ASN A 81 24.36 -22.79 6.28
CA ASN A 81 25.57 -23.59 6.42
C ASN A 81 26.21 -23.47 7.82
N HIS A 82 25.38 -23.55 8.87
CA HIS A 82 25.74 -23.37 10.28
C HIS A 82 26.26 -21.96 10.67
N GLN A 83 26.30 -21.02 9.74
CA GLN A 83 26.68 -19.65 10.03
C GLN A 83 25.42 -18.81 10.34
N ARG A 84 25.54 -17.98 11.37
CA ARG A 84 24.44 -17.10 11.79
C ARG A 84 24.25 -15.97 10.78
N ASN A 85 23.06 -15.90 10.20
CA ASN A 85 22.62 -14.81 9.33
C ASN A 85 21.65 -13.90 10.06
N GLU A 86 21.91 -12.61 10.04
CA GLU A 86 21.01 -11.58 10.54
C GLU A 86 20.37 -10.85 9.36
N ALA A 87 19.05 -10.90 9.29
CA ALA A 87 18.27 -10.11 8.36
C ALA A 87 17.70 -8.90 9.09
N LYS A 88 17.98 -7.70 8.59
CA LYS A 88 17.40 -6.43 9.06
C LYS A 88 16.54 -5.86 7.95
N ASN A 89 15.27 -5.59 8.27
CA ASN A 89 14.36 -4.96 7.35
C ASN A 89 13.92 -3.61 7.91
N THR A 90 13.87 -2.63 7.04
CA THR A 90 13.34 -1.29 7.34
C THR A 90 12.28 -0.95 6.31
N SER A 91 11.17 -0.41 6.76
CA SER A 91 10.14 0.15 5.90
C SER A 91 9.74 1.53 6.41
N LEU A 92 9.61 2.47 5.51
CA LEU A 92 9.06 3.80 5.77
C LEU A 92 8.08 4.13 4.68
N SER A 93 6.86 4.50 5.03
CA SER A 93 5.88 4.94 4.04
C SER A 93 5.19 6.23 4.45
N GLN A 94 4.86 7.02 3.45
CA GLN A 94 4.14 8.25 3.58
C GLN A 94 2.94 8.23 2.64
N GLY A 95 1.75 8.47 3.19
CA GLY A 95 0.50 8.53 2.46
C GLY A 95 -0.18 9.89 2.58
N ILE A 96 -0.88 10.25 1.53
CA ILE A 96 -1.80 11.39 1.49
C ILE A 96 -3.12 10.94 0.87
N ARG A 97 -4.23 11.39 1.43
CA ARG A 97 -5.57 11.18 0.87
C ARG A 97 -6.36 12.48 0.90
N LEU A 98 -6.96 12.80 -0.22
CA LEU A 98 -7.92 13.87 -0.40
C LEU A 98 -9.24 13.23 -0.81
N GLN A 99 -10.34 13.59 -0.15
CA GLN A 99 -11.66 13.06 -0.45
C GLN A 99 -12.70 14.16 -0.34
N SER A 100 -13.53 14.29 -1.35
CA SER A 100 -14.69 15.18 -1.31
C SER A 100 -15.82 14.55 -0.50
N ASN A 101 -16.54 15.37 0.23
CA ASN A 101 -17.71 14.96 1.00
C ASN A 101 -18.78 16.06 1.02
N PHE A 102 -18.81 16.89 -0.02
CA PHE A 102 -19.69 18.08 -0.05
C PHE A 102 -20.97 17.89 -0.86
N SER A 103 -21.09 16.79 -1.61
CA SER A 103 -22.25 16.55 -2.47
C SER A 103 -22.50 15.06 -2.68
N ASP A 104 -23.74 14.64 -2.52
CA ASP A 104 -24.19 13.28 -2.84
C ASP A 104 -24.18 12.98 -4.35
N LYS A 105 -24.04 14.02 -5.18
CA LYS A 105 -24.04 13.89 -6.66
C LYS A 105 -22.65 13.78 -7.26
N LEU A 106 -21.65 14.31 -6.59
CA LEU A 106 -20.26 14.28 -7.04
C LEU A 106 -19.36 13.97 -5.87
N GLU A 107 -18.79 12.79 -5.92
CA GLU A 107 -17.77 12.34 -5.00
C GLU A 107 -16.48 12.08 -5.78
N TYR A 108 -15.36 12.48 -5.23
CA TYR A 108 -14.06 12.16 -5.77
C TYR A 108 -13.05 11.94 -4.67
N GLY A 109 -12.12 11.05 -4.95
CA GLY A 109 -11.00 10.73 -4.07
C GLY A 109 -9.70 10.77 -4.85
N ILE A 110 -8.64 11.26 -4.20
CA ILE A 110 -7.27 11.16 -4.70
C ILE A 110 -6.42 10.67 -3.55
N SER A 111 -5.64 9.64 -3.76
CA SER A 111 -4.69 9.16 -2.76
C SER A 111 -3.35 8.83 -3.38
N GLY A 112 -2.30 8.98 -2.59
CA GLY A 112 -0.95 8.59 -2.95
C GLY A 112 -0.23 8.01 -1.76
N ASN A 113 0.60 7.01 -2.00
CA ASN A 113 1.50 6.42 -1.03
C ASN A 113 2.86 6.17 -1.67
N ILE A 114 3.92 6.53 -0.97
CA ILE A 114 5.28 6.18 -1.32
C ILE A 114 5.90 5.43 -0.14
N ALA A 115 6.49 4.28 -0.40
CA ALA A 115 7.15 3.47 0.61
C ALA A 115 8.57 3.13 0.17
N PHE A 116 9.51 3.30 1.08
CA PHE A 116 10.88 2.83 0.92
C PHE A 116 11.08 1.60 1.80
N GLN A 117 11.59 0.54 1.20
CA GLN A 117 11.87 -0.71 1.89
C GLN A 117 13.32 -1.10 1.67
N THR A 118 13.98 -1.57 2.74
CA THR A 118 15.32 -2.14 2.68
C THR A 118 15.37 -3.50 3.35
N ALA A 119 16.17 -4.39 2.78
CA ALA A 119 16.56 -5.64 3.40
C ALA A 119 18.09 -5.74 3.38
N SER A 120 18.69 -6.09 4.52
CA SER A 120 20.13 -6.32 4.62
C SER A 120 20.41 -7.63 5.35
N TYR A 121 21.43 -8.33 4.87
CA TYR A 121 21.81 -9.67 5.32
C TYR A 121 23.28 -9.69 5.73
N SER A 122 23.59 -10.25 6.89
CA SER A 122 24.96 -10.26 7.41
C SER A 122 25.89 -11.21 6.65
N LEU A 123 25.38 -12.35 6.16
CA LEU A 123 26.17 -13.34 5.43
C LEU A 123 26.26 -13.07 3.92
N THR A 124 25.28 -12.39 3.37
CA THR A 124 25.18 -12.12 1.93
C THR A 124 24.95 -10.64 1.65
N PRO A 125 25.91 -9.75 1.98
CA PRO A 125 25.73 -8.30 1.77
C PRO A 125 25.46 -7.91 0.32
N THR A 126 25.85 -8.74 -0.63
CA THR A 126 25.55 -8.56 -2.08
C THR A 126 24.06 -8.69 -2.40
N GLN A 127 23.27 -9.28 -1.50
CA GLN A 127 21.81 -9.39 -1.63
C GLN A 127 21.07 -8.23 -0.91
N ASN A 128 21.81 -7.31 -0.30
CA ASN A 128 21.20 -6.14 0.30
C ASN A 128 20.50 -5.32 -0.80
N ALA A 129 19.26 -4.98 -0.53
CA ALA A 129 18.42 -4.29 -1.49
C ALA A 129 17.65 -3.16 -0.81
N GLY A 130 17.44 -2.09 -1.57
CA GLY A 130 16.54 -1.02 -1.21
C GLY A 130 15.72 -0.63 -2.43
N PHE A 131 14.41 -0.51 -2.27
CA PHE A 131 13.51 -0.18 -3.37
C PHE A 131 12.33 0.67 -2.90
N TRP A 132 11.75 1.35 -3.86
CA TRP A 132 10.58 2.18 -3.67
C TRP A 132 9.34 1.51 -4.22
N LEU A 133 8.27 1.59 -3.46
CA LEU A 133 6.92 1.28 -3.88
C LEU A 133 6.14 2.58 -3.97
N GLN A 134 5.49 2.81 -5.10
CA GLN A 134 4.69 3.99 -5.36
C GLN A 134 3.30 3.53 -5.77
N TYR A 135 2.30 4.15 -5.18
CA TYR A 135 0.91 3.85 -5.45
C TYR A 135 0.12 5.15 -5.44
N ALA A 136 -0.68 5.37 -6.46
CA ALA A 136 -1.60 6.50 -6.50
C ALA A 136 -2.93 6.06 -7.08
N THR A 137 -4.02 6.59 -6.53
CA THR A 137 -5.38 6.37 -7.05
C THR A 137 -6.10 7.68 -7.21
N ALA A 138 -6.97 7.73 -8.20
CA ALA A 138 -7.98 8.75 -8.33
C ALA A 138 -9.30 8.08 -8.69
N ASP A 139 -10.36 8.41 -7.97
CA ASP A 139 -11.69 7.88 -8.18
C ASP A 139 -12.72 9.02 -8.28
N VAL A 140 -13.72 8.82 -9.12
CA VAL A 140 -14.83 9.75 -9.31
C VAL A 140 -16.12 8.97 -9.42
N PHE A 141 -17.12 9.42 -8.66
CA PHE A 141 -18.51 9.05 -8.81
C PHE A 141 -19.31 10.31 -9.09
N TRP A 142 -19.99 10.36 -10.22
CA TRP A 142 -20.73 11.56 -10.63
C TRP A 142 -22.12 11.21 -11.13
N GLN A 143 -23.14 11.68 -10.42
CA GLN A 143 -24.53 11.62 -10.84
C GLN A 143 -24.83 12.77 -11.81
N LEU A 144 -24.97 12.44 -13.06
CA LEU A 144 -25.24 13.34 -14.16
C LEU A 144 -26.77 13.53 -14.36
N PRO A 145 -27.20 14.59 -15.08
CA PRO A 145 -28.59 14.73 -15.51
C PRO A 145 -29.10 13.48 -16.26
N PHE A 146 -30.42 13.36 -16.37
CA PHE A 146 -31.11 12.28 -17.09
C PHE A 146 -30.83 10.86 -16.53
N ARG A 147 -30.56 10.76 -15.21
CA ARG A 147 -30.29 9.50 -14.49
C ARG A 147 -29.05 8.75 -15.00
N PHE A 148 -28.07 9.46 -15.49
CA PHE A 148 -26.76 8.89 -15.77
C PHE A 148 -25.88 8.93 -14.52
N THR A 149 -25.04 7.92 -14.36
CA THR A 149 -23.98 7.87 -13.37
C THR A 149 -22.68 7.53 -14.05
N LEU A 150 -21.69 8.38 -13.91
CA LEU A 150 -20.31 8.13 -14.34
C LEU A 150 -19.50 7.66 -13.15
N THR A 151 -18.82 6.52 -13.30
CA THR A 151 -17.79 6.08 -12.37
C THR A 151 -16.47 5.93 -13.12
N SER A 152 -15.40 6.41 -12.53
CA SER A 152 -14.06 6.29 -13.10
C SER A 152 -13.07 6.06 -11.98
N ASP A 153 -12.17 5.11 -12.15
CA ASP A 153 -11.07 4.85 -11.25
C ASP A 153 -9.75 4.69 -12.01
N VAL A 154 -8.73 5.34 -11.51
CA VAL A 154 -7.37 5.27 -12.03
C VAL A 154 -6.46 4.79 -10.90
N THR A 155 -5.64 3.78 -11.17
CA THR A 155 -4.64 3.28 -10.24
C THR A 155 -3.27 3.26 -10.93
N TYR A 156 -2.32 3.98 -10.37
CA TYR A 156 -0.90 3.93 -10.75
C TYR A 156 -0.13 3.11 -9.73
N THR A 157 0.68 2.18 -10.21
CA THR A 157 1.59 1.38 -9.38
C THR A 157 2.98 1.41 -9.99
N ALA A 158 3.99 1.64 -9.16
CA ALA A 158 5.38 1.51 -9.58
C ALA A 158 6.25 0.90 -8.48
N THR A 159 7.20 0.08 -8.91
CA THR A 159 8.29 -0.44 -8.08
C THR A 159 9.60 -0.04 -8.75
N THR A 160 10.44 0.72 -8.04
CA THR A 160 11.71 1.23 -8.56
C THR A 160 12.86 0.97 -7.59
N GLY A 161 14.09 0.94 -8.10
CA GLY A 161 15.29 0.66 -7.30
C GLY A 161 15.61 -0.82 -7.14
N ARG A 162 14.86 -1.73 -7.78
CA ARG A 162 15.20 -3.15 -7.86
C ARG A 162 16.26 -3.40 -8.94
N ALA A 163 16.81 -4.60 -8.97
CA ALA A 163 17.70 -5.04 -10.02
C ALA A 163 17.05 -4.88 -11.41
N THR A 164 17.88 -4.78 -12.45
CA THR A 164 17.42 -4.66 -13.84
C THR A 164 16.42 -5.77 -14.17
N GLY A 165 15.27 -5.42 -14.76
CA GLY A 165 14.20 -6.35 -15.13
C GLY A 165 13.14 -6.55 -14.02
N TYR A 166 13.35 -6.06 -12.80
CA TYR A 166 12.39 -6.18 -11.69
C TYR A 166 11.69 -4.87 -11.31
N ASN A 167 12.04 -3.79 -11.98
CA ASN A 167 11.30 -2.53 -11.87
C ASN A 167 10.06 -2.61 -12.76
N GLN A 168 8.93 -2.20 -12.21
CA GLN A 168 7.64 -2.26 -12.89
C GLN A 168 6.91 -0.95 -12.67
N GLN A 169 6.15 -0.54 -13.67
CA GLN A 169 5.20 0.55 -13.56
C GLN A 169 4.03 0.31 -14.52
N PHE A 170 2.85 0.57 -14.07
CA PHE A 170 1.64 0.49 -14.90
C PHE A 170 0.53 1.37 -14.32
N THR A 171 -0.40 1.75 -15.19
CA THR A 171 -1.59 2.50 -14.84
C THR A 171 -2.81 1.75 -15.32
N LEU A 172 -3.71 1.42 -14.42
CA LEU A 172 -5.02 0.85 -14.75
C LEU A 172 -6.06 1.96 -14.69
N TRP A 173 -6.84 2.08 -15.75
CA TRP A 173 -7.93 3.04 -15.81
C TRP A 173 -9.22 2.34 -16.23
N ASN A 174 -10.21 2.37 -15.34
CA ASN A 174 -11.53 1.82 -15.58
C ASN A 174 -12.56 2.93 -15.60
N VAL A 175 -13.54 2.80 -16.48
CA VAL A 175 -14.63 3.78 -16.61
C VAL A 175 -15.93 3.02 -16.81
N ALA A 176 -16.99 3.45 -16.13
CA ALA A 176 -18.33 2.95 -16.40
C ALA A 176 -19.33 4.09 -16.46
N LEU A 177 -20.28 3.97 -17.41
CA LEU A 177 -21.44 4.82 -17.54
C LEU A 177 -22.68 3.97 -17.32
N THR A 178 -23.46 4.35 -16.33
CA THR A 178 -24.71 3.68 -15.94
C THR A 178 -25.88 4.61 -16.23
N ARG A 179 -26.98 4.08 -16.73
CA ARG A 179 -28.23 4.81 -16.89
C ARG A 179 -29.37 4.02 -16.29
N GLN A 180 -30.16 4.66 -15.45
CA GLN A 180 -31.38 4.10 -14.86
C GLN A 180 -32.62 4.47 -15.70
N PHE A 181 -33.50 3.52 -15.86
CA PHE A 181 -34.72 3.64 -16.68
C PHE A 181 -35.96 3.27 -15.85
N PHE A 182 -37.11 3.65 -16.39
CA PHE A 182 -38.44 3.40 -15.84
C PHE A 182 -38.76 4.17 -14.57
N LYS A 183 -40.02 4.09 -14.12
CA LYS A 183 -40.46 4.68 -12.86
C LYS A 183 -39.93 3.82 -11.70
N GLY A 184 -39.33 4.48 -10.71
CA GLY A 184 -38.76 3.79 -9.54
C GLY A 184 -37.45 3.04 -9.85
N ASP A 185 -36.72 3.45 -10.90
CA ASP A 185 -35.37 2.92 -11.24
C ASP A 185 -35.31 1.39 -11.41
N GLN A 186 -36.39 0.80 -11.96
CA GLN A 186 -36.56 -0.65 -12.10
C GLN A 186 -35.70 -1.28 -13.19
N GLY A 187 -35.04 -0.48 -14.03
CA GLY A 187 -34.12 -0.96 -15.08
C GLY A 187 -32.82 -0.17 -15.06
N GLU A 188 -31.72 -0.88 -15.27
CA GLU A 188 -30.39 -0.30 -15.35
C GLU A 188 -29.64 -0.83 -16.57
N LEU A 189 -28.96 0.05 -17.28
CA LEU A 189 -27.99 -0.30 -18.31
C LEU A 189 -26.63 0.25 -17.89
N ARG A 190 -25.63 -0.61 -17.77
CA ARG A 190 -24.25 -0.26 -17.46
C ARG A 190 -23.33 -0.65 -18.61
N VAL A 191 -22.56 0.31 -19.10
CA VAL A 191 -21.47 0.07 -20.04
C VAL A 191 -20.17 0.35 -19.28
N GLN A 192 -19.26 -0.63 -19.28
CA GLN A 192 -18.00 -0.53 -18.55
C GLN A 192 -16.83 -0.92 -19.45
N VAL A 193 -15.74 -0.15 -19.34
CA VAL A 193 -14.47 -0.43 -19.99
C VAL A 193 -13.44 -0.60 -18.89
N PHE A 194 -12.77 -1.75 -18.90
CA PHE A 194 -11.65 -2.04 -18.01
C PHE A 194 -10.35 -1.79 -18.75
N ASP A 195 -9.35 -1.31 -18.01
CA ASP A 195 -7.99 -1.09 -18.49
C ASP A 195 -7.95 -0.31 -19.82
N LEU A 196 -8.54 0.88 -19.82
CA LEU A 196 -8.64 1.75 -20.99
C LEU A 196 -7.27 2.06 -21.63
N LEU A 197 -6.19 1.98 -20.86
CA LEU A 197 -4.82 2.22 -21.33
C LEU A 197 -4.13 0.93 -21.82
N ASN A 198 -4.77 -0.25 -21.66
CA ASN A 198 -4.25 -1.55 -22.03
C ASN A 198 -2.84 -1.83 -21.44
N GLN A 199 -2.67 -1.52 -20.16
CA GLN A 199 -1.40 -1.71 -19.45
C GLN A 199 -1.40 -2.89 -18.48
N ASN A 200 -2.53 -3.60 -18.34
CA ASN A 200 -2.62 -4.79 -17.52
C ASN A 200 -1.90 -5.97 -18.21
N GLN A 201 -0.64 -6.12 -17.90
CA GLN A 201 0.14 -7.26 -18.35
C GLN A 201 0.17 -8.29 -17.23
N SER A 202 -0.45 -9.44 -17.44
CA SER A 202 -0.22 -10.61 -16.59
C SER A 202 1.23 -11.06 -16.76
N LEU A 203 1.97 -11.07 -15.68
CA LEU A 203 3.32 -11.60 -15.59
C LEU A 203 3.29 -13.11 -15.39
#